data_0c918f1fa35b8ed3f29e943706ea5f1e
#
_entry.id   0c918f1fa35b8ed3f29e943706ea5f1e
#
_cell.length_a   1.000
_cell.length_b   1.000
_cell.length_c   1.000
_cell.angle_alpha   90.00
_cell.angle_beta   90.00
_cell.angle_gamma   90.00
#
_symmetry.space_group_name_H-M   'P 1'
#
loop_
_entity.id
_entity.type
_entity.pdbx_description
1 polymer ?
#
loop_
_entity_poly.entity_id
_entity_poly.type
_entity_poly.pdbx_seq_one_letter_code
_entity_poly.pdbx_strand_id
1 'polypeptide(L)'
;MVVVEFDPWSMVLSADSPRVAIYANGDVIFVGKEGKNQVYRFKRLTAQELDNVRQQAGKVFRSTELKHHYDMRGGTDQPMAEFYFHDAKGSVATEVVGLECEPSKPSPWDRNVTPPPKALLDLNASLCSLDFPGSEKWSPPYAEVMMWDYNYAPGTPVPWPKSWLGLDSSQTIRRGHDYSIFMDGAMLPQLNAFVHGIPQKSAVAIGGRKISISIRIPFPSEPVWRRALESIR
;
A
#
# COMPACT_ATOMS: atom_id res chain seq x y z
N MET A 1 -11.53 -8.34 0.12
CA MET A 1 -10.90 -7.63 -1.02
C MET A 1 -9.85 -6.66 -0.48
N VAL A 2 -8.71 -6.57 -1.13
CA VAL A 2 -7.65 -5.60 -0.79
C VAL A 2 -7.20 -4.93 -2.07
N VAL A 3 -6.90 -3.62 -2.00
CA VAL A 3 -6.25 -2.87 -3.08
C VAL A 3 -5.02 -2.19 -2.53
N VAL A 4 -3.89 -2.38 -3.21
CA VAL A 4 -2.60 -1.74 -2.91
C VAL A 4 -2.22 -0.87 -4.09
N GLU A 5 -1.88 0.38 -3.84
CA GLU A 5 -1.27 1.27 -4.83
C GLU A 5 0.25 1.25 -4.61
N PHE A 6 0.97 0.95 -5.65
CA PHE A 6 2.42 0.88 -5.65
C PHE A 6 3.02 2.18 -6.20
N ASP A 7 3.91 2.80 -5.42
CA ASP A 7 4.69 3.95 -5.85
C ASP A 7 6.02 3.49 -6.45
N PRO A 8 6.23 3.63 -7.77
CA PRO A 8 7.47 3.21 -8.43
C PRO A 8 8.70 4.02 -7.99
N TRP A 9 8.50 5.17 -7.37
CA TRP A 9 9.56 6.05 -6.88
C TRP A 9 9.91 5.83 -5.41
N SER A 10 9.27 4.84 -4.78
CA SER A 10 9.60 4.48 -3.40
C SER A 10 11.06 4.03 -3.28
N MET A 11 11.81 4.63 -2.35
CA MET A 11 13.21 4.25 -2.08
C MET A 11 13.34 2.86 -1.46
N VAL A 12 12.26 2.30 -0.96
CA VAL A 12 12.19 0.96 -0.37
C VAL A 12 11.04 0.21 -1.02
N LEU A 13 11.35 -0.78 -1.85
CA LEU A 13 10.35 -1.56 -2.55
C LEU A 13 9.45 -2.32 -1.56
N SER A 14 8.19 -2.49 -1.94
CA SER A 14 7.17 -3.17 -1.12
C SER A 14 6.83 -2.46 0.21
N ALA A 15 7.18 -1.16 0.33
CA ALA A 15 6.81 -0.34 1.48
C ALA A 15 5.37 0.21 1.37
N ASP A 16 4.66 -0.16 0.33
CA ASP A 16 3.30 0.33 0.11
C ASP A 16 2.32 -0.28 1.10
N SER A 17 1.45 0.57 1.61
CA SER A 17 0.34 0.16 2.47
C SER A 17 -0.94 0.05 1.63
N PRO A 18 -1.85 -0.88 1.95
CA PRO A 18 -3.11 -0.96 1.23
C PRO A 18 -3.88 0.36 1.30
N ARG A 19 -4.49 0.74 0.18
CA ARG A 19 -5.43 1.86 0.14
C ARG A 19 -6.76 1.49 0.77
N VAL A 20 -7.23 0.27 0.53
CA VAL A 20 -8.47 -0.25 1.07
C VAL A 20 -8.37 -1.75 1.31
N ALA A 21 -8.93 -2.19 2.43
CA ALA A 21 -9.17 -3.59 2.71
C ALA A 21 -10.59 -3.78 3.24
N ILE A 22 -11.34 -4.69 2.64
CA ILE A 22 -12.71 -5.06 3.04
C ILE A 22 -12.69 -6.53 3.42
N TYR A 23 -12.96 -6.80 4.68
CA TYR A 23 -12.87 -8.12 5.30
C TYR A 23 -14.22 -8.86 5.27
N ALA A 24 -14.14 -10.19 5.39
CA ALA A 24 -15.34 -11.05 5.37
C ALA A 24 -16.30 -10.81 6.55
N ASN A 25 -15.79 -10.28 7.65
CA ASN A 25 -16.58 -9.92 8.84
C ASN A 25 -17.26 -8.53 8.74
N GLY A 26 -17.10 -7.83 7.61
CA GLY A 26 -17.64 -6.51 7.38
C GLY A 26 -16.72 -5.36 7.80
N ASP A 27 -15.56 -5.63 8.37
CA ASP A 27 -14.60 -4.58 8.67
C ASP A 27 -14.03 -3.99 7.39
N VAL A 28 -13.94 -2.66 7.33
CA VAL A 28 -13.32 -1.92 6.24
C VAL A 28 -12.29 -0.97 6.80
N ILE A 29 -11.06 -1.05 6.29
CA ILE A 29 -10.00 -0.08 6.53
C ILE A 29 -9.72 0.59 5.18
N PHE A 30 -9.74 1.90 5.12
CA PHE A 30 -9.60 2.62 3.87
C PHE A 30 -8.93 3.99 4.07
N VAL A 31 -8.30 4.51 3.02
CA VAL A 31 -7.79 5.87 3.00
C VAL A 31 -8.96 6.82 2.78
N GLY A 32 -9.22 7.64 3.77
CA GLY A 32 -10.20 8.72 3.72
C GLY A 32 -9.54 10.09 3.88
N LYS A 33 -10.35 11.13 3.95
CA LYS A 33 -9.88 12.52 4.11
C LYS A 33 -10.19 13.05 5.50
N GLU A 34 -9.23 13.76 6.08
CA GLU A 34 -9.42 14.57 7.27
C GLU A 34 -8.88 15.99 6.96
N GLY A 35 -9.78 16.87 6.56
CA GLY A 35 -9.40 18.15 5.98
C GLY A 35 -8.62 17.96 4.66
N LYS A 36 -7.36 18.43 4.63
CA LYS A 36 -6.46 18.27 3.46
C LYS A 36 -5.60 17.00 3.53
N ASN A 37 -5.61 16.27 4.65
CA ASN A 37 -4.76 15.13 4.87
C ASN A 37 -5.47 13.83 4.51
N GLN A 38 -4.72 12.87 4.00
CA GLN A 38 -5.16 11.48 3.89
C GLN A 38 -4.90 10.78 5.22
N VAL A 39 -5.90 10.04 5.71
CA VAL A 39 -5.82 9.29 6.96
C VAL A 39 -6.52 7.95 6.79
N TYR A 40 -6.06 6.94 7.49
CA TYR A 40 -6.79 5.69 7.54
C TYR A 40 -8.04 5.82 8.39
N ARG A 41 -9.14 5.28 7.87
CA ARG A 41 -10.45 5.24 8.53
C ARG A 41 -10.92 3.79 8.63
N PHE A 42 -11.77 3.56 9.62
CA PHE A 42 -12.40 2.27 9.87
C PHE A 42 -13.91 2.40 9.83
N LYS A 43 -14.56 1.39 9.28
CA LYS A 43 -16.02 1.23 9.32
C LYS A 43 -16.35 -0.25 9.41
N ARG A 44 -17.36 -0.56 10.21
CA ARG A 44 -18.02 -1.87 10.13
C ARG A 44 -19.27 -1.74 9.27
N LEU A 45 -19.29 -2.49 8.16
CA LEU A 45 -20.42 -2.55 7.27
C LEU A 45 -21.55 -3.38 7.88
N THR A 46 -22.79 -3.01 7.59
CA THR A 46 -23.95 -3.86 7.78
C THR A 46 -23.88 -5.08 6.84
N ALA A 47 -24.62 -6.13 7.13
CA ALA A 47 -24.69 -7.31 6.25
C ALA A 47 -25.10 -6.94 4.82
N GLN A 48 -26.06 -6.04 4.67
CA GLN A 48 -26.54 -5.59 3.35
C GLN A 48 -25.46 -4.81 2.58
N GLU A 49 -24.74 -3.90 3.23
CA GLU A 49 -23.63 -3.16 2.61
C GLU A 49 -22.52 -4.10 2.17
N LEU A 50 -22.16 -5.06 3.02
CA LEU A 50 -21.14 -6.06 2.70
C LEU A 50 -21.54 -6.93 1.51
N ASP A 51 -22.80 -7.39 1.47
CA ASP A 51 -23.31 -8.19 0.35
C ASP A 51 -23.33 -7.39 -0.96
N ASN A 52 -23.68 -6.11 -0.92
CA ASN A 52 -23.61 -5.22 -2.09
C ASN A 52 -22.16 -5.11 -2.62
N VAL A 53 -21.18 -4.89 -1.73
CA VAL A 53 -19.76 -4.83 -2.10
C VAL A 53 -19.30 -6.17 -2.68
N ARG A 54 -19.65 -7.29 -2.06
CA ARG A 54 -19.32 -8.64 -2.56
C ARG A 54 -19.88 -8.90 -3.95
N GLN A 55 -21.12 -8.52 -4.19
CA GLN A 55 -21.76 -8.68 -5.49
C GLN A 55 -21.08 -7.84 -6.57
N GLN A 56 -20.78 -6.57 -6.27
CA GLN A 56 -20.08 -5.69 -7.21
C GLN A 56 -18.68 -6.22 -7.54
N ALA A 57 -17.89 -6.52 -6.52
CA ALA A 57 -16.55 -7.08 -6.70
C ALA A 57 -16.61 -8.44 -7.42
N GLY A 58 -17.54 -9.31 -7.05
CA GLY A 58 -17.73 -10.61 -7.68
C GLY A 58 -18.04 -10.53 -9.17
N LYS A 59 -18.83 -9.54 -9.64
CA LYS A 59 -19.07 -9.32 -11.08
C LYS A 59 -17.79 -9.01 -11.83
N VAL A 60 -16.85 -8.28 -11.22
CA VAL A 60 -15.57 -7.93 -11.82
C VAL A 60 -14.60 -9.10 -11.76
N PHE A 61 -14.32 -9.61 -10.56
CA PHE A 61 -13.26 -10.60 -10.34
C PHE A 61 -13.64 -12.04 -10.78
N ARG A 62 -14.89 -12.31 -11.10
CA ARG A 62 -15.36 -13.60 -11.65
C ARG A 62 -15.70 -13.53 -13.15
N SER A 63 -15.41 -12.40 -13.80
CA SER A 63 -15.50 -12.28 -15.24
C SER A 63 -14.44 -13.16 -15.91
N THR A 64 -14.83 -13.87 -16.97
CA THR A 64 -13.91 -14.67 -17.81
C THR A 64 -12.97 -13.78 -18.64
N GLU A 65 -13.26 -12.49 -18.73
CA GLU A 65 -12.43 -11.51 -19.44
C GLU A 65 -11.32 -10.93 -18.57
N LEU A 66 -11.36 -11.16 -17.24
CA LEU A 66 -10.36 -10.63 -16.33
C LEU A 66 -9.03 -11.36 -16.53
N LYS A 67 -7.98 -10.58 -16.80
CA LYS A 67 -6.59 -11.06 -16.88
C LYS A 67 -5.85 -10.73 -15.58
N HIS A 68 -4.73 -11.40 -15.35
CA HIS A 68 -3.86 -11.12 -14.21
C HIS A 68 -3.09 -9.80 -14.32
N HIS A 69 -2.85 -9.35 -15.55
CA HIS A 69 -2.05 -8.16 -15.81
C HIS A 69 -2.68 -7.29 -16.90
N TYR A 70 -2.64 -5.98 -16.66
CA TYR A 70 -2.99 -4.93 -17.61
C TYR A 70 -1.94 -3.84 -17.58
N ASP A 71 -1.76 -3.16 -18.72
CA ASP A 71 -0.87 -2.01 -18.84
C ASP A 71 -1.60 -0.86 -19.54
N MET A 72 -1.75 0.26 -18.83
CA MET A 72 -2.43 1.46 -19.33
C MET A 72 -1.46 2.50 -19.86
N ARG A 73 -0.15 2.32 -19.67
CA ARG A 73 0.86 3.35 -19.94
C ARG A 73 1.94 2.94 -20.91
N GLY A 74 2.29 1.65 -20.97
CA GLY A 74 3.33 1.12 -21.86
C GLY A 74 4.73 1.69 -21.61
N GLY A 75 5.00 2.22 -20.42
CA GLY A 75 6.27 2.77 -19.99
C GLY A 75 6.83 2.11 -18.73
N THR A 76 8.10 2.38 -18.42
CA THR A 76 8.72 1.98 -17.15
C THR A 76 8.36 2.96 -16.02
N ASP A 77 8.58 2.54 -14.78
CA ASP A 77 8.42 3.37 -13.58
C ASP A 77 7.03 4.01 -13.46
N GLN A 78 6.00 3.22 -13.77
CA GLN A 78 4.61 3.63 -13.65
C GLN A 78 4.04 3.21 -12.30
N PRO A 79 3.14 4.02 -11.70
CA PRO A 79 2.35 3.56 -10.56
C PRO A 79 1.54 2.32 -10.96
N MET A 80 1.19 1.51 -9.99
CA MET A 80 0.45 0.28 -10.23
C MET A 80 -0.60 0.07 -9.14
N ALA A 81 -1.78 -0.38 -9.53
CA ALA A 81 -2.79 -0.84 -8.61
C ALA A 81 -2.87 -2.36 -8.62
N GLU A 82 -2.70 -2.97 -7.47
CA GLU A 82 -2.83 -4.41 -7.25
C GLU A 82 -4.15 -4.71 -6.53
N PHE A 83 -4.91 -5.65 -7.05
CA PHE A 83 -6.20 -6.05 -6.52
C PHE A 83 -6.16 -7.51 -6.07
N TYR A 84 -6.59 -7.76 -4.86
CA TYR A 84 -6.85 -9.10 -4.33
C TYR A 84 -8.32 -9.24 -3.97
N PHE A 85 -8.95 -10.30 -4.47
CA PHE A 85 -10.33 -10.67 -4.13
C PHE A 85 -10.40 -12.13 -3.72
N HIS A 86 -11.15 -12.42 -2.67
CA HIS A 86 -11.40 -13.79 -2.20
C HIS A 86 -12.87 -13.97 -1.84
N ASP A 87 -13.46 -15.07 -2.31
CA ASP A 87 -14.79 -15.53 -1.94
C ASP A 87 -14.83 -17.07 -1.83
N ALA A 88 -16.02 -17.64 -1.76
CA ALA A 88 -16.21 -19.10 -1.69
C ALA A 88 -15.63 -19.87 -2.91
N LYS A 89 -15.39 -19.20 -4.03
CA LYS A 89 -14.80 -19.80 -5.24
C LYS A 89 -13.26 -19.72 -5.27
N GLY A 90 -12.64 -19.13 -4.22
CA GLY A 90 -11.20 -19.00 -4.11
C GLY A 90 -10.70 -17.56 -4.31
N SER A 91 -9.39 -17.43 -4.51
CA SER A 91 -8.69 -16.13 -4.66
C SER A 91 -8.51 -15.76 -6.13
N VAL A 92 -8.56 -14.46 -6.41
CA VAL A 92 -8.16 -13.84 -7.68
C VAL A 92 -7.30 -12.64 -7.35
N ALA A 93 -6.21 -12.49 -8.10
CA ALA A 93 -5.35 -11.31 -8.06
C ALA A 93 -5.18 -10.76 -9.48
N THR A 94 -5.11 -9.43 -9.58
CA THR A 94 -4.82 -8.73 -10.84
C THR A 94 -4.06 -7.45 -10.53
N GLU A 95 -3.20 -7.05 -11.46
CA GLU A 95 -2.45 -5.80 -11.41
C GLU A 95 -2.72 -4.94 -12.64
N VAL A 96 -2.70 -3.64 -12.45
CA VAL A 96 -2.89 -2.66 -13.52
C VAL A 96 -1.82 -1.60 -13.44
N VAL A 97 -0.85 -1.66 -14.34
CA VAL A 97 0.20 -0.65 -14.47
C VAL A 97 -0.37 0.65 -15.03
N GLY A 98 -0.01 1.77 -14.43
CA GLY A 98 -0.50 3.10 -14.79
C GLY A 98 -1.89 3.45 -14.24
N LEU A 99 -2.45 2.62 -13.34
CA LEU A 99 -3.73 2.92 -12.68
C LEU A 99 -3.48 3.58 -11.32
N GLU A 100 -4.02 4.79 -11.18
CA GLU A 100 -4.02 5.59 -9.96
C GLU A 100 -5.45 6.03 -9.63
N CYS A 101 -5.66 6.46 -8.39
CA CYS A 101 -6.92 7.10 -8.00
C CYS A 101 -7.12 8.48 -8.65
N GLU A 102 -6.05 9.22 -8.80
CA GLU A 102 -6.02 10.48 -9.55
C GLU A 102 -5.22 10.23 -10.83
N PRO A 103 -5.90 9.84 -11.93
CA PRO A 103 -5.20 9.40 -13.12
C PRO A 103 -4.38 10.56 -13.71
N SER A 104 -3.12 10.31 -13.93
CA SER A 104 -2.25 11.23 -14.65
C SER A 104 -2.69 11.34 -16.12
N LYS A 105 -2.39 12.49 -16.75
CA LYS A 105 -2.77 12.72 -18.15
C LYS A 105 -2.08 11.69 -19.05
N PRO A 106 -2.76 11.21 -20.11
CA PRO A 106 -2.12 10.35 -21.11
C PRO A 106 -0.84 11.00 -21.65
N SER A 107 0.20 10.19 -21.79
CA SER A 107 1.48 10.59 -22.37
C SER A 107 1.55 10.21 -23.85
N PRO A 108 2.20 11.03 -24.71
CA PRO A 108 2.49 10.62 -26.10
C PRO A 108 3.36 9.34 -26.19
N TRP A 109 3.98 8.95 -25.09
CA TRP A 109 4.83 7.74 -24.99
C TRP A 109 4.06 6.50 -24.59
N ASP A 110 2.75 6.63 -24.26
CA ASP A 110 1.90 5.50 -23.92
C ASP A 110 1.69 4.64 -25.18
N ARG A 111 2.39 3.51 -25.25
CA ARG A 111 2.37 2.59 -26.39
C ARG A 111 2.18 1.15 -25.91
N ASN A 112 1.60 0.31 -26.76
CA ASN A 112 1.38 -1.11 -26.46
C ASN A 112 0.51 -1.34 -25.21
N VAL A 113 -0.45 -0.45 -24.99
CA VAL A 113 -1.34 -0.52 -23.83
C VAL A 113 -2.33 -1.70 -23.93
N THR A 114 -2.60 -2.30 -22.80
CA THR A 114 -3.64 -3.32 -22.64
C THR A 114 -4.59 -2.84 -21.54
N PRO A 115 -5.59 -2.00 -21.86
CA PRO A 115 -6.46 -1.43 -20.83
C PRO A 115 -7.31 -2.50 -20.14
N PRO A 116 -7.57 -2.35 -18.84
CA PRO A 116 -8.45 -3.25 -18.11
C PRO A 116 -9.92 -3.05 -18.53
N PRO A 117 -10.80 -4.02 -18.24
CA PRO A 117 -12.23 -3.86 -18.46
C PRO A 117 -12.78 -2.64 -17.72
N LYS A 118 -13.74 -1.94 -18.34
CA LYS A 118 -14.40 -0.77 -17.74
C LYS A 118 -14.93 -1.06 -16.34
N ALA A 119 -15.45 -2.25 -16.10
CA ALA A 119 -15.96 -2.64 -14.79
C ALA A 119 -14.89 -2.64 -13.70
N LEU A 120 -13.62 -2.97 -14.01
CA LEU A 120 -12.51 -2.87 -13.06
C LEU A 120 -12.12 -1.39 -12.80
N LEU A 121 -12.14 -0.56 -13.84
CA LEU A 121 -11.90 0.88 -13.69
C LEU A 121 -12.98 1.56 -12.84
N ASP A 122 -14.25 1.23 -13.07
CA ASP A 122 -15.39 1.76 -12.30
C ASP A 122 -15.29 1.30 -10.83
N LEU A 123 -14.91 0.04 -10.59
CA LEU A 123 -14.67 -0.46 -9.24
C LEU A 123 -13.53 0.31 -8.56
N ASN A 124 -12.40 0.50 -9.25
CA ASN A 124 -11.27 1.28 -8.70
C ASN A 124 -11.70 2.70 -8.34
N ALA A 125 -12.39 3.40 -9.24
CA ALA A 125 -12.89 4.75 -8.99
C ALA A 125 -13.81 4.81 -7.76
N SER A 126 -14.68 3.80 -7.59
CA SER A 126 -15.55 3.69 -6.41
C SER A 126 -14.74 3.46 -5.13
N LEU A 127 -13.69 2.64 -5.17
CA LEU A 127 -12.81 2.37 -4.03
C LEU A 127 -11.92 3.57 -3.68
N CYS A 128 -11.54 4.35 -4.68
CA CYS A 128 -10.78 5.60 -4.48
C CYS A 128 -11.61 6.72 -3.84
N SER A 129 -12.90 6.70 -4.06
CA SER A 129 -13.84 7.71 -3.54
C SER A 129 -14.62 7.25 -2.31
N LEU A 130 -14.16 6.19 -1.63
CA LEU A 130 -14.83 5.68 -0.45
C LEU A 130 -14.97 6.76 0.63
N ASP A 131 -16.21 6.98 1.01
CA ASP A 131 -16.58 7.80 2.16
C ASP A 131 -17.78 7.15 2.84
N PHE A 132 -17.57 6.62 4.03
CA PHE A 132 -18.62 5.99 4.81
C PHE A 132 -19.04 6.91 5.95
N PRO A 133 -20.28 7.41 5.97
CA PRO A 133 -20.80 8.17 7.10
C PRO A 133 -20.64 7.37 8.41
N GLY A 134 -20.18 8.07 9.46
CA GLY A 134 -19.90 7.46 10.75
C GLY A 134 -18.66 6.56 10.79
N SER A 135 -17.78 6.61 9.79
CA SER A 135 -16.46 6.01 9.91
C SER A 135 -15.61 6.75 10.95
N GLU A 136 -14.75 6.03 11.62
CA GLU A 136 -13.82 6.55 12.61
C GLU A 136 -12.37 6.50 12.14
N LYS A 137 -11.49 7.27 12.76
CA LYS A 137 -10.06 7.20 12.47
C LYS A 137 -9.53 5.84 12.88
N TRP A 138 -8.86 5.16 11.95
CA TRP A 138 -8.21 3.89 12.27
C TRP A 138 -6.81 4.13 12.81
N SER A 139 -6.53 3.52 13.97
CA SER A 139 -5.19 3.50 14.56
C SER A 139 -4.60 2.12 14.36
N PRO A 140 -3.53 1.97 13.56
CA PRO A 140 -2.88 0.67 13.38
C PRO A 140 -2.26 0.21 14.70
N PRO A 141 -2.23 -1.10 14.99
CA PRO A 141 -1.59 -1.60 16.20
C PRO A 141 -0.07 -1.41 16.17
N TYR A 142 0.51 -1.39 14.98
CA TYR A 142 1.94 -1.14 14.77
C TYR A 142 2.20 -0.55 13.38
N ALA A 143 3.36 0.11 13.25
CA ALA A 143 3.93 0.55 11.98
C ALA A 143 5.22 -0.22 11.73
N GLU A 144 5.48 -0.56 10.48
CA GLU A 144 6.73 -1.18 10.06
C GLU A 144 7.62 -0.12 9.40
N VAL A 145 8.81 0.04 9.94
CA VAL A 145 9.87 0.84 9.32
C VAL A 145 10.75 -0.11 8.52
N MET A 146 10.60 -0.08 7.22
CA MET A 146 11.42 -0.86 6.29
C MET A 146 12.70 -0.10 5.98
N MET A 147 13.82 -0.80 5.96
CA MET A 147 15.17 -0.21 5.91
C MET A 147 16.03 -0.94 4.90
N TRP A 148 16.57 -0.20 3.93
CA TRP A 148 17.48 -0.69 2.90
C TRP A 148 18.80 0.04 2.95
N ASP A 149 19.90 -0.63 2.55
CA ASP A 149 21.22 0.00 2.46
C ASP A 149 21.23 1.18 1.49
N TYR A 150 21.73 2.33 1.97
CA TYR A 150 21.89 3.55 1.17
C TYR A 150 23.29 4.16 1.38
N ASN A 151 24.32 3.33 1.30
CA ASN A 151 25.70 3.70 1.58
C ASN A 151 26.24 4.81 0.66
N TYR A 152 25.71 4.91 -0.56
CA TYR A 152 26.07 5.92 -1.56
C TYR A 152 25.26 7.23 -1.45
N ALA A 153 24.44 7.41 -0.41
CA ALA A 153 23.68 8.64 -0.19
C ALA A 153 24.63 9.84 -0.17
N PRO A 154 24.43 10.85 -1.05
CA PRO A 154 25.33 12.00 -1.15
C PRO A 154 25.14 13.03 -0.04
N GLY A 155 23.94 13.05 0.56
CA GLY A 155 23.59 13.99 1.63
C GLY A 155 24.17 13.59 2.99
N THR A 156 24.22 14.56 3.91
CA THR A 156 24.62 14.31 5.29
C THR A 156 23.58 13.40 5.96
N PRO A 157 24.00 12.27 6.56
CA PRO A 157 23.06 11.37 7.20
C PRO A 157 22.34 11.99 8.40
N VAL A 158 21.05 11.72 8.54
CA VAL A 158 20.26 12.13 9.70
C VAL A 158 20.36 11.03 10.77
N PRO A 159 20.71 11.35 12.02
CA PRO A 159 20.84 10.33 13.04
C PRO A 159 19.46 9.73 13.40
N TRP A 160 19.39 8.40 13.48
CA TRP A 160 18.23 7.69 14.02
C TRP A 160 18.07 8.03 15.50
N PRO A 161 16.86 8.30 16.00
CA PRO A 161 16.66 8.63 17.40
C PRO A 161 17.11 7.50 18.34
N LYS A 162 18.00 7.81 19.28
CA LYS A 162 18.58 6.82 20.19
C LYS A 162 17.57 6.14 21.11
N SER A 163 16.44 6.78 21.35
CA SER A 163 15.33 6.23 22.16
C SER A 163 14.45 5.23 21.39
N TRP A 164 14.61 5.12 20.07
CA TRP A 164 13.86 4.19 19.25
C TRP A 164 14.59 2.86 19.13
N LEU A 165 13.84 1.82 18.70
CA LEU A 165 14.43 0.49 18.46
C LEU A 165 15.53 0.59 17.40
N GLY A 166 16.65 -0.07 17.65
CA GLY A 166 17.79 -0.13 16.75
C GLY A 166 17.83 -1.42 15.92
N LEU A 167 18.85 -1.54 15.07
CA LEU A 167 19.06 -2.74 14.22
C LEU A 167 19.30 -4.02 15.02
N ASP A 168 19.85 -3.90 16.24
CA ASP A 168 20.20 -5.02 17.12
C ASP A 168 19.06 -5.38 18.09
N SER A 169 17.91 -4.72 17.99
CA SER A 169 16.74 -5.03 18.81
C SER A 169 16.18 -6.41 18.48
N SER A 170 15.72 -7.15 19.49
CA SER A 170 15.00 -8.41 19.30
C SER A 170 13.68 -8.28 18.52
N GLN A 171 13.15 -7.05 18.40
CA GLN A 171 11.97 -6.71 17.62
C GLN A 171 12.29 -6.30 16.18
N THR A 172 13.57 -6.30 15.81
CA THR A 172 14.01 -6.00 14.45
C THR A 172 14.16 -7.30 13.66
N ILE A 173 13.46 -7.39 12.54
CA ILE A 173 13.57 -8.54 11.63
C ILE A 173 14.61 -8.19 10.56
N ARG A 174 15.62 -9.05 10.44
CA ARG A 174 16.62 -8.97 9.38
C ARG A 174 16.19 -9.85 8.20
N ARG A 175 16.20 -9.28 7.01
CA ARG A 175 15.88 -9.96 5.74
C ARG A 175 17.06 -9.82 4.77
N GLY A 176 18.08 -10.66 4.94
CA GLY A 176 19.33 -10.53 4.18
C GLY A 176 20.10 -9.26 4.57
N HIS A 177 20.16 -8.28 3.68
CA HIS A 177 20.79 -6.98 3.92
C HIS A 177 19.81 -5.92 4.45
N ASP A 178 18.50 -6.21 4.40
CA ASP A 178 17.43 -5.29 4.75
C ASP A 178 16.90 -5.57 6.15
N TYR A 179 16.21 -4.59 6.72
CA TYR A 179 15.64 -4.69 8.06
C TYR A 179 14.20 -4.19 8.07
N SER A 180 13.42 -4.74 8.98
CA SER A 180 12.10 -4.26 9.36
C SER A 180 12.05 -4.06 10.86
N ILE A 181 11.78 -2.82 11.31
CA ILE A 181 11.54 -2.50 12.72
C ILE A 181 10.05 -2.29 12.90
N PHE A 182 9.44 -3.08 13.79
CA PHE A 182 8.03 -2.92 14.13
C PHE A 182 7.91 -2.04 15.36
N MET A 183 7.26 -0.89 15.22
CA MET A 183 7.04 0.09 16.27
C MET A 183 5.56 0.19 16.59
N ASP A 184 5.24 0.55 17.83
CA ASP A 184 3.85 0.80 18.24
C ASP A 184 3.18 1.80 17.27
N GLY A 185 1.95 1.51 16.87
CA GLY A 185 1.18 2.38 15.96
C GLY A 185 0.98 3.80 16.47
N ALA A 186 0.99 4.00 17.79
CA ALA A 186 0.96 5.32 18.39
C ALA A 186 2.19 6.18 18.04
N MET A 187 3.29 5.56 17.60
CA MET A 187 4.50 6.26 17.14
C MET A 187 4.37 6.82 15.72
N LEU A 188 3.34 6.43 14.97
CA LEU A 188 3.19 6.79 13.56
C LEU A 188 3.29 8.30 13.27
N PRO A 189 2.69 9.21 14.07
CA PRO A 189 2.86 10.65 13.86
C PRO A 189 4.33 11.10 14.01
N GLN A 190 5.06 10.53 14.95
CA GLN A 190 6.48 10.85 15.17
C GLN A 190 7.37 10.27 14.06
N LEU A 191 7.08 9.04 13.62
CA LEU A 191 7.75 8.41 12.49
C LEU A 191 7.58 9.23 11.21
N ASN A 192 6.34 9.65 10.90
CA ASN A 192 6.04 10.47 9.73
C ASN A 192 6.76 11.82 9.82
N ALA A 193 6.74 12.49 10.97
CA ALA A 193 7.46 13.74 11.17
C ALA A 193 8.96 13.57 10.97
N PHE A 194 9.54 12.47 11.45
CA PHE A 194 10.96 12.16 11.25
C PHE A 194 11.29 11.95 9.76
N VAL A 195 10.51 11.13 9.04
CA VAL A 195 10.73 10.86 7.60
C VAL A 195 10.60 12.14 6.78
N HIS A 196 9.57 12.97 7.03
CA HIS A 196 9.41 14.25 6.35
C HIS A 196 10.54 15.24 6.64
N GLY A 197 11.22 15.09 7.77
CA GLY A 197 12.38 15.89 8.16
C GLY A 197 13.70 15.44 7.51
N ILE A 198 13.74 14.30 6.82
CA ILE A 198 14.95 13.83 6.14
C ILE A 198 15.16 14.64 4.86
N PRO A 199 16.30 15.34 4.70
CA PRO A 199 16.58 16.05 3.47
C PRO A 199 16.65 15.12 2.26
N GLN A 200 16.23 15.63 1.11
CA GLN A 200 16.29 14.85 -0.13
C GLN A 200 17.69 14.27 -0.37
N LYS A 201 17.77 13.01 -0.79
CA LYS A 201 19.03 12.27 -1.04
C LYS A 201 19.90 12.04 0.21
N SER A 202 19.37 12.25 1.42
CA SER A 202 20.05 11.91 2.67
C SER A 202 19.66 10.53 3.16
N ALA A 203 20.62 9.84 3.79
CA ALA A 203 20.37 8.58 4.49
C ALA A 203 20.02 8.83 5.96
N VAL A 204 19.51 7.82 6.62
CA VAL A 204 19.44 7.73 8.08
C VAL A 204 20.67 6.98 8.58
N ALA A 205 21.34 7.53 9.61
CA ALA A 205 22.46 6.88 10.27
C ALA A 205 21.95 6.05 11.45
N ILE A 206 22.08 4.74 11.37
CA ILE A 206 21.67 3.79 12.41
C ILE A 206 22.66 2.63 12.49
N GLY A 207 23.13 2.28 13.70
CA GLY A 207 24.07 1.16 13.90
C GLY A 207 25.35 1.28 13.06
N GLY A 208 25.84 2.49 12.81
CA GLY A 208 27.03 2.73 11.98
C GLY A 208 26.79 2.60 10.47
N ARG A 209 25.56 2.42 10.02
CA ARG A 209 25.17 2.25 8.60
C ARG A 209 24.39 3.46 8.09
N LYS A 210 24.45 3.67 6.78
CA LYS A 210 23.60 4.61 6.06
C LYS A 210 22.45 3.83 5.42
N ILE A 211 21.22 4.16 5.80
CA ILE A 211 19.99 3.41 5.46
C ILE A 211 18.98 4.35 4.82
N SER A 212 18.31 3.89 3.79
CA SER A 212 17.04 4.45 3.33
C SER A 212 15.90 3.84 4.12
N ILE A 213 14.89 4.63 4.47
CA ILE A 213 13.74 4.15 5.23
C ILE A 213 12.43 4.50 4.54
N SER A 214 11.45 3.62 4.66
CA SER A 214 10.05 3.87 4.33
C SER A 214 9.17 3.32 5.44
N ILE A 215 8.05 4.00 5.70
CA ILE A 215 7.08 3.56 6.69
C ILE A 215 5.95 2.86 5.96
N ARG A 216 5.63 1.67 6.42
CA ARG A 216 4.50 0.88 5.97
C ARG A 216 3.54 0.62 7.12
N ILE A 217 2.26 0.57 6.81
CA ILE A 217 1.22 0.21 7.76
C ILE A 217 0.70 -1.17 7.38
N PRO A 218 1.12 -2.23 8.09
CA PRO A 218 0.62 -3.57 7.86
C PRO A 218 -0.86 -3.68 8.22
N PHE A 219 -1.64 -4.28 7.33
CA PHE A 219 -3.07 -4.50 7.54
C PHE A 219 -3.35 -5.90 8.09
N PRO A 220 -4.48 -6.12 8.77
CA PRO A 220 -4.87 -7.47 9.20
C PRO A 220 -4.86 -8.48 8.06
N SER A 221 -4.44 -9.72 8.37
CA SER A 221 -4.36 -10.85 7.41
C SER A 221 -3.46 -10.62 6.20
N GLU A 222 -2.49 -9.72 6.32
CA GLU A 222 -1.56 -9.37 5.24
C GLU A 222 -0.85 -10.57 4.59
N PRO A 223 -0.33 -11.57 5.32
CA PRO A 223 0.35 -12.70 4.70
C PRO A 223 -0.51 -13.47 3.69
N VAL A 224 -1.83 -13.44 3.85
CA VAL A 224 -2.76 -14.15 2.96
C VAL A 224 -2.88 -13.48 1.59
N TRP A 225 -3.17 -12.18 1.57
CA TRP A 225 -3.38 -11.47 0.31
C TRP A 225 -2.06 -11.05 -0.35
N ARG A 226 -1.02 -10.77 0.42
CA ARG A 226 0.29 -10.43 -0.13
C ARG A 226 0.89 -11.60 -0.91
N ARG A 227 0.83 -12.82 -0.38
CA ARG A 227 1.27 -14.02 -1.10
C ARG A 227 0.53 -14.22 -2.43
N ALA A 228 -0.78 -13.92 -2.46
CA ALA A 228 -1.55 -14.03 -3.69
C ALA A 228 -1.14 -12.98 -4.72
N LEU A 229 -0.82 -11.74 -4.32
CA LEU A 229 -0.31 -10.70 -5.20
C LEU A 229 1.10 -11.04 -5.71
N GLU A 230 1.98 -11.54 -4.86
CA GLU A 230 3.33 -11.98 -5.26
C GLU A 230 3.32 -13.11 -6.30
N SER A 231 2.27 -13.94 -6.32
CA SER A 231 2.16 -15.07 -7.25
C SER A 231 1.79 -14.67 -8.69
N ILE A 232 1.41 -13.42 -8.94
CA ILE A 232 1.04 -12.92 -10.28
C ILE A 232 2.16 -12.06 -10.93
N ARG A 233 3.18 -11.71 -10.16
CA ARG A 233 4.41 -11.04 -10.61
C ARG A 233 5.39 -12.12 -11.12
#